data_7c50372c37d8be6cf4295709542b3beb
#
_entry.id   7c50372c37d8be6cf4295709542b3beb
#
_cell.length_a   1.000
_cell.length_b   1.000
_cell.length_c   1.000
_cell.angle_alpha   90.00
_cell.angle_beta   90.00
_cell.angle_gamma   90.00
#
_symmetry.space_group_name_H-M   'P 1'
#
loop_
_entity.id
_entity.type
_entity.pdbx_description
1 polymer ?
#
loop_
_entity_poly.entity_id
_entity_poly.type
_entity_poly.pdbx_seq_one_letter_code
_entity_poly.pdbx_strand_id
1 'polypeptide(L)'
;MYKRQANDRDRGVNELSSALRRRFNTVVLPLPATADEEVAIVTQRVAALGKSLDLPDLPSATEEIRRVVTVFREMRSGVTEDGRAKVKQPSGTLSTAEAISVITHGLAMSVHFGDGVLRPSDVAAGIHGAVIKNPAADTAIWTEYLEGVIRERADWADFYRAARGALR
;
A
#
# COMPACT_ATOMS: atom_id res chain seq x y z
N MET A 1 24.80 -16.67 -3.32
CA MET A 1 24.13 -16.52 -2.00
C MET A 1 22.65 -16.42 -2.26
N TYR A 2 21.84 -17.38 -1.83
CA TYR A 2 20.39 -17.34 -2.02
C TYR A 2 19.76 -16.52 -0.89
N LYS A 3 19.04 -15.45 -1.26
CA LYS A 3 18.19 -14.68 -0.34
C LYS A 3 16.76 -15.19 -0.49
N ARG A 4 16.12 -15.53 0.61
CA ARG A 4 14.67 -15.83 0.66
C ARG A 4 14.03 -14.94 1.69
N GLN A 5 12.90 -14.35 1.34
CA GLN A 5 12.06 -13.54 2.21
C GLN A 5 10.83 -14.36 2.62
N ALA A 6 10.48 -14.32 3.89
CA ALA A 6 9.23 -14.87 4.40
C ALA A 6 8.54 -13.82 5.26
N ASN A 7 7.22 -13.79 5.23
CA ASN A 7 6.41 -12.94 6.08
C ASN A 7 5.81 -13.83 7.18
N ASP A 8 6.27 -13.67 8.42
CA ASP A 8 5.81 -14.46 9.58
C ASP A 8 4.30 -14.31 9.89
N ARG A 9 3.66 -13.30 9.30
CA ARG A 9 2.23 -13.03 9.50
C ARG A 9 1.32 -13.65 8.43
N ASP A 10 1.88 -14.21 7.37
CA ASP A 10 1.09 -14.86 6.33
C ASP A 10 0.57 -16.21 6.82
N ARG A 11 -0.74 -16.33 6.90
CA ARG A 11 -1.41 -17.60 7.22
C ARG A 11 -1.16 -18.59 6.08
N GLY A 12 -0.56 -19.74 6.41
CA GLY A 12 -0.25 -20.79 5.42
C GLY A 12 1.24 -20.95 5.11
N VAL A 13 2.11 -20.09 5.65
CA VAL A 13 3.56 -20.34 5.62
C VAL A 13 3.88 -21.34 6.74
N ASN A 14 4.21 -22.58 6.37
CA ASN A 14 4.74 -23.54 7.32
C ASN A 14 6.02 -22.95 7.94
N GLU A 15 6.13 -23.01 9.26
CA GLU A 15 7.37 -22.64 9.94
C GLU A 15 8.56 -23.36 9.31
N LEU A 16 9.62 -22.61 9.04
CA LEU A 16 10.88 -23.20 8.58
C LEU A 16 11.32 -24.27 9.58
N SER A 17 11.58 -25.47 9.11
CA SER A 17 12.09 -26.53 9.98
C SER A 17 13.34 -26.06 10.72
N SER A 18 13.56 -26.59 11.93
CA SER A 18 14.75 -26.25 12.73
C SER A 18 16.06 -26.51 11.99
N ALA A 19 16.09 -27.53 11.12
CA ALA A 19 17.24 -27.85 10.28
C ALA A 19 17.51 -26.77 9.23
N LEU A 20 16.44 -26.16 8.66
CA LEU A 20 16.55 -25.04 7.72
C LEU A 20 16.94 -23.74 8.45
N ARG A 21 16.35 -23.45 9.61
CA ARG A 21 16.71 -22.25 10.39
C ARG A 21 18.19 -22.20 10.75
N ARG A 22 18.83 -23.35 11.06
CA ARG A 22 20.26 -23.42 11.36
C ARG A 22 21.18 -23.11 10.17
N ARG A 23 20.68 -23.19 8.94
CA ARG A 23 21.44 -22.94 7.72
C ARG A 23 21.31 -21.52 7.18
N PHE A 24 20.44 -20.70 7.78
CA PHE A 24 20.18 -19.32 7.38
C PHE A 24 20.42 -18.38 8.55
N ASN A 25 21.05 -17.25 8.26
CA ASN A 25 21.02 -16.10 9.17
C ASN A 25 19.68 -15.40 8.98
N THR A 26 18.82 -15.45 9.99
CA THR A 26 17.54 -14.77 9.98
C THR A 26 17.74 -13.32 10.40
N VAL A 27 17.34 -12.39 9.52
CA VAL A 27 17.31 -10.96 9.82
C VAL A 27 15.85 -10.54 9.78
N VAL A 28 15.35 -10.00 10.89
CA VAL A 28 14.02 -9.41 10.96
C VAL A 28 14.13 -7.95 10.56
N LEU A 29 13.47 -7.58 9.48
CA LEU A 29 13.39 -6.19 9.03
C LEU A 29 12.17 -5.54 9.70
N PRO A 30 12.36 -4.49 10.53
CA PRO A 30 11.24 -3.76 11.09
C PRO A 30 10.50 -2.99 9.99
N LEU A 31 9.24 -2.64 10.26
CA LEU A 31 8.53 -1.68 9.44
C LEU A 31 9.18 -0.29 9.57
N PRO A 32 9.08 0.57 8.54
CA PRO A 32 9.55 1.94 8.63
C PRO A 32 8.93 2.66 9.83
N ALA A 33 9.74 3.35 10.63
CA ALA A 33 9.28 3.97 11.88
C ALA A 33 8.33 5.13 11.59
N THR A 34 8.61 5.94 10.56
CA THR A 34 7.82 7.11 10.19
C THR A 34 7.17 6.97 8.83
N ALA A 35 6.13 7.78 8.58
CA ALA A 35 5.51 7.87 7.25
C ALA A 35 6.50 8.39 6.20
N ASP A 36 7.33 9.35 6.56
CA ASP A 36 8.31 9.93 5.64
C ASP A 36 9.38 8.92 5.21
N GLU A 37 9.84 8.06 6.12
CA GLU A 37 10.73 6.95 5.77
C GLU A 37 10.06 5.97 4.81
N GLU A 38 8.79 5.62 5.06
CA GLU A 38 8.05 4.70 4.18
C GLU A 38 7.79 5.33 2.81
N VAL A 39 7.43 6.62 2.75
CA VAL A 39 7.30 7.39 1.49
C VAL A 39 8.62 7.39 0.73
N ALA A 40 9.75 7.66 1.41
CA ALA A 40 11.07 7.65 0.77
C ALA A 40 11.43 6.28 0.17
N ILE A 41 11.15 5.20 0.90
CA ILE A 41 11.37 3.82 0.43
C ILE A 41 10.51 3.54 -0.80
N VAL A 42 9.20 3.84 -0.74
CA VAL A 42 8.28 3.63 -1.86
C VAL A 42 8.74 4.42 -3.08
N THR A 43 9.03 5.72 -2.91
CA THR A 43 9.51 6.61 -4.00
C THR A 43 10.76 6.04 -4.66
N GLN A 44 11.78 5.67 -3.87
CA GLN A 44 13.03 5.13 -4.40
C GLN A 44 12.82 3.82 -5.17
N ARG A 45 11.97 2.92 -4.63
CA ARG A 45 11.73 1.61 -5.25
C ARG A 45 10.89 1.72 -6.51
N VAL A 46 9.87 2.58 -6.51
CA VAL A 46 9.05 2.84 -7.70
C VAL A 46 9.90 3.48 -8.81
N ALA A 47 10.75 4.45 -8.48
CA ALA A 47 11.67 5.03 -9.46
C ALA A 47 12.64 3.99 -10.06
N ALA A 48 13.16 3.08 -9.23
CA ALA A 48 14.04 2.00 -9.71
C ALA A 48 13.31 1.01 -10.63
N LEU A 49 12.07 0.64 -10.29
CA LEU A 49 11.21 -0.23 -11.12
C LEU A 49 10.75 0.49 -12.38
N GLY A 50 10.37 1.77 -12.27
CA GLY A 50 9.91 2.58 -13.39
C GLY A 50 10.94 2.65 -14.51
N LYS A 51 12.22 2.83 -14.18
CA LYS A 51 13.32 2.79 -15.17
C LYS A 51 13.40 1.48 -15.94
N SER A 52 13.11 0.35 -15.30
CA SER A 52 13.12 -0.96 -15.95
C SER A 52 11.87 -1.23 -16.81
N LEU A 53 10.83 -0.44 -16.62
CA LEU A 53 9.54 -0.53 -17.29
C LEU A 53 9.28 0.65 -18.25
N ASP A 54 10.28 1.49 -18.49
CA ASP A 54 10.20 2.71 -19.31
C ASP A 54 9.04 3.64 -18.86
N LEU A 55 8.78 3.69 -17.56
CA LEU A 55 7.79 4.59 -16.98
C LEU A 55 8.38 5.99 -16.75
N PRO A 56 7.57 7.06 -16.81
CA PRO A 56 8.06 8.43 -16.63
C PRO A 56 8.60 8.66 -15.21
N ASP A 57 9.49 9.62 -15.08
CA ASP A 57 10.02 10.07 -13.80
C ASP A 57 8.92 10.61 -12.88
N LEU A 58 9.09 10.37 -11.60
CA LEU A 58 8.10 10.50 -10.52
C LEU A 58 7.77 11.89 -9.94
N PRO A 59 8.17 13.06 -10.46
CA PRO A 59 7.92 14.33 -9.76
C PRO A 59 6.43 14.58 -9.45
N SER A 60 5.53 14.03 -10.26
CA SER A 60 4.08 14.20 -10.11
C SER A 60 3.39 13.17 -9.20
N ALA A 61 4.14 12.14 -8.75
CA ALA A 61 3.56 11.02 -8.00
C ALA A 61 3.67 11.15 -6.47
N THR A 62 4.38 12.15 -5.95
CA THR A 62 4.71 12.26 -4.51
C THR A 62 3.47 12.33 -3.64
N GLU A 63 2.43 13.03 -4.08
CA GLU A 63 1.18 13.15 -3.34
C GLU A 63 0.45 11.81 -3.24
N GLU A 64 0.30 11.10 -4.36
CA GLU A 64 -0.36 9.80 -4.37
C GLU A 64 0.43 8.74 -3.61
N ILE A 65 1.77 8.79 -3.65
CA ILE A 65 2.61 7.93 -2.81
C ILE A 65 2.32 8.18 -1.33
N ARG A 66 2.26 9.45 -0.90
CA ARG A 66 1.96 9.79 0.48
C ARG A 66 0.57 9.31 0.88
N ARG A 67 -0.45 9.53 0.04
CA ARG A 67 -1.82 9.07 0.28
C ARG A 67 -1.89 7.54 0.45
N VAL A 68 -1.27 6.78 -0.45
CA VAL A 68 -1.23 5.31 -0.37
C VAL A 68 -0.52 4.85 0.90
N VAL A 69 0.64 5.43 1.22
CA VAL A 69 1.39 5.11 2.44
C VAL A 69 0.56 5.43 3.69
N THR A 70 -0.10 6.59 3.74
CA THR A 70 -0.95 6.98 4.87
C THR A 70 -2.09 5.97 5.07
N VAL A 71 -2.84 5.64 4.00
CA VAL A 71 -3.91 4.63 4.06
C VAL A 71 -3.39 3.30 4.62
N PHE A 72 -2.26 2.82 4.10
CA PHE A 72 -1.71 1.54 4.51
C PHE A 72 -1.23 1.55 5.96
N ARG A 73 -0.62 2.63 6.41
CA ARG A 73 -0.16 2.79 7.80
C ARG A 73 -1.33 2.83 8.77
N GLU A 74 -2.34 3.64 8.49
CA GLU A 74 -3.52 3.78 9.34
C GLU A 74 -4.30 2.48 9.47
N MET A 75 -4.57 1.82 8.35
CA MET A 75 -5.27 0.52 8.37
C MET A 75 -4.42 -0.59 9.01
N ARG A 76 -3.10 -0.53 8.92
CA ARG A 76 -2.18 -1.48 9.55
C ARG A 76 -2.01 -1.24 11.04
N SER A 77 -1.96 0.02 11.48
CA SER A 77 -1.82 0.39 12.90
C SER A 77 -3.15 0.34 13.66
N GLY A 78 -4.27 0.48 12.96
CA GLY A 78 -5.59 0.55 13.57
C GLY A 78 -5.93 1.94 14.14
N VAL A 79 -5.18 2.97 13.73
CA VAL A 79 -5.39 4.36 14.19
C VAL A 79 -4.96 5.34 13.09
N THR A 80 -5.64 6.48 12.99
CA THR A 80 -5.25 7.56 12.08
C THR A 80 -3.90 8.16 12.45
N GLU A 81 -3.20 8.74 11.48
CA GLU A 81 -1.85 9.30 11.66
C GLU A 81 -1.83 10.41 12.73
N ASP A 82 -2.91 11.17 12.86
CA ASP A 82 -3.10 12.17 13.91
C ASP A 82 -3.54 11.60 15.28
N GLY A 83 -3.75 10.30 15.37
CA GLY A 83 -4.17 9.59 16.58
C GLY A 83 -5.63 9.82 17.02
N ARG A 84 -6.44 10.55 16.23
CA ARG A 84 -7.78 10.97 16.65
C ARG A 84 -8.85 9.91 16.46
N ALA A 85 -8.72 9.05 15.47
CA ALA A 85 -9.73 8.04 15.16
C ALA A 85 -9.14 6.63 15.16
N LYS A 86 -9.91 5.66 15.66
CA LYS A 86 -9.61 4.24 15.53
C LYS A 86 -10.05 3.76 14.15
N VAL A 87 -9.24 2.94 13.54
CA VAL A 87 -9.47 2.34 12.22
C VAL A 87 -9.52 0.83 12.37
N LYS A 88 -10.52 0.18 11.78
CA LYS A 88 -10.56 -1.28 11.74
C LYS A 88 -9.50 -1.81 10.78
N GLN A 89 -8.80 -2.85 11.19
CA GLN A 89 -7.78 -3.48 10.36
C GLN A 89 -8.41 -4.50 9.43
N PRO A 90 -8.02 -4.55 8.14
CA PRO A 90 -8.48 -5.59 7.23
C PRO A 90 -7.89 -6.96 7.59
N SER A 91 -8.44 -8.01 7.00
CA SER A 91 -8.01 -9.38 7.25
C SER A 91 -6.59 -9.68 6.77
N GLY A 92 -6.14 -8.95 5.74
CA GLY A 92 -4.79 -9.04 5.18
C GLY A 92 -3.83 -8.03 5.80
N THR A 93 -2.53 -8.33 5.69
CA THR A 93 -1.48 -7.38 6.10
C THR A 93 -1.17 -6.43 4.93
N LEU A 94 -1.21 -5.13 5.19
CA LEU A 94 -0.80 -4.10 4.23
C LEU A 94 0.69 -3.83 4.36
N SER A 95 1.47 -4.24 3.37
CA SER A 95 2.93 -4.13 3.38
C SER A 95 3.43 -2.95 2.54
N THR A 96 4.63 -2.46 2.84
CA THR A 96 5.31 -1.46 1.99
C THR A 96 5.53 -1.99 0.56
N ALA A 97 5.70 -3.31 0.39
CA ALA A 97 5.82 -3.92 -0.94
C ALA A 97 4.52 -3.82 -1.75
N GLU A 98 3.36 -3.94 -1.10
CA GLU A 98 2.07 -3.73 -1.77
C GLU A 98 1.86 -2.25 -2.12
N ALA A 99 2.29 -1.31 -1.27
CA ALA A 99 2.27 0.11 -1.61
C ALA A 99 3.10 0.41 -2.87
N ILE A 100 4.31 -0.17 -2.98
CA ILE A 100 5.14 -0.07 -4.18
C ILE A 100 4.39 -0.64 -5.40
N SER A 101 3.74 -1.79 -5.28
CA SER A 101 2.99 -2.42 -6.36
C SER A 101 1.81 -1.56 -6.81
N VAL A 102 1.04 -0.99 -5.87
CA VAL A 102 -0.11 -0.11 -6.16
C VAL A 102 0.35 1.11 -6.97
N ILE A 103 1.41 1.78 -6.52
CA ILE A 103 1.93 2.97 -7.22
C ILE A 103 2.51 2.61 -8.58
N THR A 104 3.31 1.54 -8.68
CA THR A 104 3.88 1.10 -9.96
C THR A 104 2.79 0.73 -10.96
N HIS A 105 1.74 0.03 -10.52
CA HIS A 105 0.59 -0.29 -11.35
C HIS A 105 -0.16 0.97 -11.80
N GLY A 106 -0.45 1.90 -10.88
CA GLY A 106 -1.10 3.18 -11.21
C GLY A 106 -0.32 3.99 -12.24
N LEU A 107 1.01 4.07 -12.10
CA LEU A 107 1.88 4.71 -13.09
C LEU A 107 1.81 4.03 -14.45
N ALA A 108 1.88 2.70 -14.50
CA ALA A 108 1.73 1.97 -15.75
C ALA A 108 0.36 2.24 -16.41
N MET A 109 -0.71 2.28 -15.61
CA MET A 109 -2.05 2.62 -16.12
C MET A 109 -2.10 4.04 -16.67
N SER A 110 -1.55 5.03 -15.97
CA SER A 110 -1.52 6.42 -16.42
C SER A 110 -0.74 6.61 -17.73
N VAL A 111 0.36 5.87 -17.91
CA VAL A 111 1.20 5.94 -19.11
C VAL A 111 0.55 5.25 -20.30
N HIS A 112 0.02 4.06 -20.11
CA HIS A 112 -0.50 3.26 -21.23
C HIS A 112 -1.93 3.60 -21.63
N PHE A 113 -2.73 4.13 -20.70
CA PHE A 113 -4.16 4.40 -20.92
C PHE A 113 -4.58 5.85 -20.60
N GLY A 114 -3.64 6.69 -20.19
CA GLY A 114 -3.85 8.09 -19.83
C GLY A 114 -2.83 9.03 -20.48
N ASP A 115 -2.53 10.09 -19.78
CA ASP A 115 -1.61 11.16 -20.21
C ASP A 115 -0.24 11.11 -19.47
N GLY A 116 0.03 10.05 -18.73
CA GLY A 116 1.27 9.86 -17.97
C GLY A 116 1.28 10.56 -16.60
N VAL A 117 0.19 11.20 -16.20
CA VAL A 117 0.07 11.83 -14.87
C VAL A 117 -0.66 10.90 -13.92
N LEU A 118 -0.01 10.51 -12.84
CA LEU A 118 -0.62 9.65 -11.82
C LEU A 118 -1.70 10.42 -11.06
N ARG A 119 -2.91 9.87 -11.04
CA ARG A 119 -4.09 10.43 -10.37
C ARG A 119 -4.67 9.45 -9.35
N PRO A 120 -5.52 9.93 -8.42
CA PRO A 120 -6.24 9.06 -7.50
C PRO A 120 -7.01 7.90 -8.18
N SER A 121 -7.57 8.14 -9.38
CA SER A 121 -8.25 7.10 -10.17
C SER A 121 -7.35 5.93 -10.54
N ASP A 122 -6.08 6.21 -10.81
CA ASP A 122 -5.11 5.19 -11.27
C ASP A 122 -4.64 4.29 -10.13
N VAL A 123 -4.66 4.80 -8.89
CA VAL A 123 -4.28 4.03 -7.70
C VAL A 123 -5.47 3.41 -6.97
N ALA A 124 -6.68 3.93 -7.16
CA ALA A 124 -7.88 3.52 -6.41
C ALA A 124 -8.18 2.02 -6.55
N ALA A 125 -8.14 1.47 -7.76
CA ALA A 125 -8.37 0.04 -7.99
C ALA A 125 -7.28 -0.82 -7.35
N GLY A 126 -6.02 -0.38 -7.40
CA GLY A 126 -4.89 -1.04 -6.77
C GLY A 126 -5.01 -1.08 -5.24
N ILE A 127 -5.41 0.04 -4.62
CA ILE A 127 -5.67 0.12 -3.18
C ILE A 127 -6.84 -0.79 -2.79
N HIS A 128 -7.94 -0.75 -3.55
CA HIS A 128 -9.08 -1.64 -3.34
C HIS A 128 -8.64 -3.11 -3.30
N GLY A 129 -7.89 -3.56 -4.31
CA GLY A 129 -7.37 -4.93 -4.37
C GLY A 129 -6.34 -5.27 -3.28
N ALA A 130 -5.59 -4.28 -2.78
CA ALA A 130 -4.66 -4.47 -1.67
C ALA A 130 -5.37 -4.60 -0.32
N VAL A 131 -6.40 -3.79 -0.08
CA VAL A 131 -7.13 -3.75 1.19
C VAL A 131 -8.14 -4.90 1.30
N ILE A 132 -8.89 -5.17 0.23
CA ILE A 132 -9.96 -6.19 0.24
C ILE A 132 -9.39 -7.53 -0.21
N LYS A 133 -8.85 -8.30 0.71
CA LYS A 133 -8.41 -9.69 0.49
C LYS A 133 -9.54 -10.70 0.73
N ASN A 134 -10.40 -10.41 1.70
CA ASN A 134 -11.61 -11.16 1.98
C ASN A 134 -12.84 -10.24 1.79
N PRO A 135 -13.54 -10.31 0.64
CA PRO A 135 -14.66 -9.41 0.36
C PRO A 135 -15.75 -9.39 1.43
N ALA A 136 -16.05 -10.54 2.05
CA ALA A 136 -17.08 -10.63 3.07
C ALA A 136 -16.75 -9.84 4.36
N ALA A 137 -15.46 -9.75 4.71
CA ALA A 137 -15.00 -9.04 5.91
C ALA A 137 -14.50 -7.62 5.60
N ASP A 138 -13.68 -7.48 4.54
CA ASP A 138 -12.88 -6.28 4.33
C ASP A 138 -13.66 -5.16 3.61
N THR A 139 -14.70 -5.48 2.83
CA THR A 139 -15.48 -4.44 2.12
C THR A 139 -16.14 -3.46 3.07
N ALA A 140 -16.74 -3.97 4.17
CA ALA A 140 -17.34 -3.12 5.19
C ALA A 140 -16.29 -2.25 5.91
N ILE A 141 -15.12 -2.82 6.21
CA ILE A 141 -14.00 -2.12 6.85
C ILE A 141 -13.49 -1.00 5.97
N TRP A 142 -13.26 -1.27 4.68
CA TRP A 142 -12.83 -0.28 3.72
C TRP A 142 -13.86 0.84 3.55
N THR A 143 -15.14 0.49 3.44
CA THR A 143 -16.21 1.48 3.32
C THR A 143 -16.28 2.38 4.56
N GLU A 144 -16.22 1.80 5.76
CA GLU A 144 -16.21 2.57 7.02
C GLU A 144 -15.02 3.54 7.10
N TYR A 145 -13.83 3.11 6.68
CA TYR A 145 -12.65 3.96 6.64
C TYR A 145 -12.81 5.11 5.62
N LEU A 146 -13.34 4.84 4.44
CA LEU A 146 -13.59 5.89 3.44
C LEU A 146 -14.60 6.92 3.95
N GLU A 147 -15.71 6.49 4.52
CA GLU A 147 -16.77 7.39 4.99
C GLU A 147 -16.41 8.13 6.28
N GLY A 148 -15.73 7.48 7.20
CA GLY A 148 -15.44 8.04 8.53
C GLY A 148 -14.13 8.79 8.64
N VAL A 149 -13.17 8.51 7.75
CA VAL A 149 -11.83 9.11 7.83
C VAL A 149 -11.50 9.89 6.56
N ILE A 150 -11.53 9.24 5.41
CA ILE A 150 -11.05 9.86 4.16
C ILE A 150 -11.97 11.01 3.72
N ARG A 151 -13.28 10.84 3.81
CA ARG A 151 -14.25 11.89 3.44
C ARG A 151 -14.07 13.17 4.23
N GLU A 152 -13.64 13.08 5.48
CA GLU A 152 -13.48 14.24 6.36
C GLU A 152 -12.18 15.02 6.12
N ARG A 153 -11.29 14.52 5.25
CA ARG A 153 -10.05 15.18 4.87
C ARG A 153 -10.26 16.14 3.70
N ALA A 154 -10.14 17.44 3.93
CA ALA A 154 -10.41 18.46 2.92
C ALA A 154 -9.62 18.26 1.62
N ASP A 155 -8.34 17.91 1.73
CA ASP A 155 -7.42 17.76 0.60
C ASP A 155 -7.52 16.37 -0.08
N TRP A 156 -8.48 15.52 0.33
CA TRP A 156 -8.62 14.15 -0.17
C TRP A 156 -9.94 13.90 -0.90
N ALA A 157 -10.67 14.94 -1.26
CA ALA A 157 -11.99 14.82 -1.89
C ALA A 157 -11.94 14.09 -3.25
N ASP A 158 -10.88 14.28 -4.03
CA ASP A 158 -10.63 13.60 -5.30
C ASP A 158 -10.31 12.12 -5.07
N PHE A 159 -9.44 11.81 -4.11
CA PHE A 159 -9.11 10.45 -3.71
C PHE A 159 -10.34 9.70 -3.17
N TYR A 160 -11.13 10.35 -2.29
CA TYR A 160 -12.39 9.76 -1.80
C TYR A 160 -13.31 9.37 -2.95
N ARG A 161 -13.53 10.27 -3.92
CA ARG A 161 -14.40 10.00 -5.08
C ARG A 161 -13.89 8.82 -5.92
N ALA A 162 -12.59 8.77 -6.18
CA ALA A 162 -11.96 7.70 -6.93
C ALA A 162 -12.09 6.34 -6.21
N ALA A 163 -11.76 6.31 -4.91
CA ALA A 163 -11.84 5.10 -4.10
C ALA A 163 -13.27 4.58 -3.93
N ARG A 164 -14.26 5.49 -3.80
CA ARG A 164 -15.70 5.13 -3.79
C ARG A 164 -16.17 4.59 -5.13
N GLY A 165 -15.65 5.14 -6.23
CA GLY A 165 -15.93 4.65 -7.58
C GLY A 165 -15.45 3.21 -7.81
N ALA A 166 -14.31 2.84 -7.25
CA ALA A 166 -13.73 1.50 -7.34
C ALA A 166 -14.49 0.42 -6.54
N LEU A 167 -15.43 0.80 -5.67
CA LEU A 167 -16.31 -0.12 -4.92
C LEU A 167 -17.53 -0.60 -5.72
N ARG A 168 -17.77 -0.07 -6.91
CA ARG A 168 -18.91 -0.42 -7.78
C ARG A 168 -18.51 -1.49 -8.79
#